data_d2d7b5d9bf2e69bc5495776382e3e973
#
_entry.id   d2d7b5d9bf2e69bc5495776382e3e973
#
_cell.length_a   1.000
_cell.length_b   1.000
_cell.length_c   1.000
_cell.angle_alpha   90.00
_cell.angle_beta   90.00
_cell.angle_gamma   90.00
#
_symmetry.space_group_name_H-M   'P 1'
#
loop_
_entity.id
_entity.type
_entity.pdbx_description
1 polymer ?
#
loop_
_entity_poly.entity_id
_entity_poly.type
_entity_poly.pdbx_seq_one_letter_code
_entity_poly.pdbx_strand_id
1 'polypeptide(L)'
;YAVFANGGYLITPHLVDANINWRSEKYLQKVDIQDSTLNTIRRGLRKVVTSGTAMGINIDTSILPPVAGKTGTAEDSSGGSDHAWFAGFAPYDSGEIVVVAFAQNTPGGGSVHALPMAKKMLQTWYELQSNDKSISGKEEE
;
A
#
# COMPACT_ATOMS: atom_id res chain seq x y z
N TYR A 1 7.13 0.28 -3.77
CA TYR A 1 5.93 1.12 -3.63
C TYR A 1 6.14 2.28 -2.67
N ALA A 2 6.95 2.13 -1.61
CA ALA A 2 7.26 3.23 -0.70
C ALA A 2 7.73 4.51 -1.43
N VAL A 3 8.57 4.38 -2.45
CA VAL A 3 9.03 5.51 -3.28
C VAL A 3 7.87 6.29 -3.90
N PHE A 4 6.81 5.60 -4.33
CA PHE A 4 5.62 6.25 -4.90
C PHE A 4 4.72 6.85 -3.82
N ALA A 5 4.67 6.25 -2.66
CA ALA A 5 3.87 6.72 -1.54
C ALA A 5 4.42 8.02 -0.93
N ASN A 6 5.73 8.10 -0.73
CA ASN A 6 6.40 9.12 0.07
C ASN A 6 7.06 10.26 -0.73
N GLY A 7 6.75 10.37 -2.01
CA GLY A 7 7.29 11.47 -2.83
C GLY A 7 8.71 11.25 -3.36
N GLY A 8 9.13 10.01 -3.56
CA GLY A 8 10.36 9.68 -4.27
C GLY A 8 11.54 9.32 -3.36
N TYR A 9 11.28 8.81 -2.17
CA TYR A 9 12.35 8.37 -1.26
C TYR A 9 12.37 6.85 -1.12
N LEU A 10 13.56 6.27 -1.24
CA LEU A 10 13.83 4.89 -0.85
C LEU A 10 14.08 4.83 0.64
N ILE A 11 13.38 3.94 1.34
CA ILE A 11 13.50 3.74 2.77
C ILE A 11 14.29 2.46 3.02
N THR A 12 15.28 2.49 3.90
CA THR A 12 15.95 1.29 4.40
C THR A 12 15.00 0.59 5.38
N PRO A 13 14.52 -0.63 5.09
CA PRO A 13 13.60 -1.34 5.97
C PRO A 13 14.25 -1.66 7.33
N HIS A 14 13.47 -1.55 8.39
CA HIS A 14 13.87 -1.93 9.75
C HIS A 14 12.64 -2.45 10.52
N LEU A 15 12.87 -3.32 11.48
CA LEU A 15 11.83 -3.97 12.28
C LEU A 15 11.75 -3.44 13.72
N VAL A 16 12.78 -2.74 14.18
CA VAL A 16 12.87 -2.26 15.55
C VAL A 16 12.79 -0.75 15.54
N ASP A 17 11.81 -0.19 16.21
CA ASP A 17 11.68 1.23 16.46
C ASP A 17 12.43 1.60 17.76
N ALA A 18 13.76 1.55 17.71
CA ALA A 18 14.59 1.91 18.82
C ALA A 18 15.24 3.28 18.55
N ASN A 19 14.53 4.38 18.84
CA ASN A 19 15.07 5.74 18.80
C ASN A 19 15.83 6.09 17.49
N ILE A 20 15.44 5.49 16.39
CA ILE A 20 16.06 5.68 15.09
C ILE A 20 15.50 6.96 14.46
N ASN A 21 16.37 7.91 14.15
CA ASN A 21 15.98 9.00 13.25
C ASN A 21 15.86 8.45 11.81
N TRP A 22 14.71 7.83 11.51
CA TRP A 22 14.41 7.24 10.20
C TRP A 22 14.40 8.29 9.05
N ARG A 23 14.33 9.59 9.38
CA ARG A 23 14.47 10.69 8.41
C ARG A 23 15.92 11.06 8.11
N SER A 24 16.90 10.46 8.77
CA SER A 24 18.31 10.68 8.44
C SER A 24 18.67 10.09 7.07
N GLU A 25 19.67 10.63 6.41
CA GLU A 25 20.15 10.17 5.09
C GLU A 25 20.53 8.68 5.07
N LYS A 26 20.86 8.11 6.22
CA LYS A 26 21.17 6.69 6.38
C LYS A 26 19.95 5.79 6.07
N TYR A 27 18.74 6.26 6.36
CA TYR A 27 17.50 5.47 6.22
C TYR A 27 16.59 5.96 5.10
N LEU A 28 16.80 7.18 4.62
CA LEU A 28 15.95 7.82 3.63
C LEU A 28 16.82 8.42 2.50
N GLN A 29 16.81 7.80 1.36
CA GLN A 29 17.57 8.21 0.18
C GLN A 29 16.63 8.75 -0.91
N LYS A 30 16.85 9.99 -1.34
CA LYS A 30 16.12 10.54 -2.49
C LYS A 30 16.48 9.78 -3.76
N VAL A 31 15.47 9.31 -4.48
CA VAL A 31 15.64 8.70 -5.80
C VAL A 31 15.68 9.81 -6.86
N ASP A 32 16.60 9.70 -7.81
CA ASP A 32 16.67 10.62 -8.93
C ASP A 32 15.55 10.31 -9.95
N ILE A 33 14.37 10.86 -9.69
CA ILE A 33 13.18 10.74 -10.52
C ILE A 33 12.51 12.11 -10.63
N GLN A 34 12.13 12.51 -11.82
CA GLN A 34 11.38 13.76 -12.03
C GLN A 34 9.98 13.66 -11.41
N ASP A 35 9.54 14.75 -10.78
CA ASP A 35 8.21 14.83 -10.16
C ASP A 35 7.08 14.56 -11.16
N SER A 36 7.23 14.98 -12.41
CA SER A 36 6.28 14.69 -13.49
C SER A 36 6.13 13.18 -13.78
N THR A 37 7.24 12.44 -13.75
CA THR A 37 7.28 10.99 -13.92
C THR A 37 6.65 10.30 -12.72
N LEU A 38 7.04 10.70 -11.50
CA LEU A 38 6.47 10.17 -10.25
C LEU A 38 4.95 10.37 -10.22
N ASN A 39 4.48 11.57 -10.53
CA ASN A 39 3.05 11.89 -10.57
C ASN A 39 2.31 11.10 -11.66
N THR A 40 2.94 10.84 -12.79
CA THR A 40 2.35 10.02 -13.86
C THR A 40 2.16 8.57 -13.41
N ILE A 41 3.17 7.99 -12.76
CA ILE A 41 3.08 6.65 -12.17
C ILE A 41 2.00 6.60 -11.09
N ARG A 42 1.96 7.55 -10.16
CA ARG A 42 0.95 7.63 -9.11
C ARG A 42 -0.46 7.67 -9.69
N ARG A 43 -0.71 8.52 -10.71
CA ARG A 43 -2.00 8.58 -11.40
C ARG A 43 -2.36 7.25 -12.08
N GLY A 44 -1.38 6.57 -12.69
CA GLY A 44 -1.55 5.22 -13.24
C GLY A 44 -1.99 4.22 -12.18
N LEU A 45 -1.31 4.17 -11.04
CA LEU A 45 -1.65 3.31 -9.91
C LEU A 45 -3.05 3.62 -9.33
N ARG A 46 -3.43 4.91 -9.30
CA ARG A 46 -4.79 5.30 -8.90
C ARG A 46 -5.85 4.82 -9.89
N LYS A 47 -5.59 4.90 -11.20
CA LYS A 47 -6.51 4.39 -12.24
C LYS A 47 -6.76 2.89 -12.13
N VAL A 48 -5.79 2.10 -11.73
CA VAL A 48 -5.99 0.65 -11.50
C VAL A 48 -7.07 0.40 -10.45
N VAL A 49 -7.16 1.26 -9.44
CA VAL A 49 -8.14 1.18 -8.36
C VAL A 49 -9.49 1.82 -8.74
N THR A 50 -9.49 2.88 -9.55
CA THR A 50 -10.75 3.56 -9.91
C THR A 50 -11.48 2.94 -11.11
N SER A 51 -10.74 2.34 -12.05
CA SER A 51 -11.31 1.82 -13.30
C SER A 51 -10.59 0.58 -13.86
N GLY A 52 -9.75 -0.07 -13.04
CA GLY A 52 -8.94 -1.22 -13.45
C GLY A 52 -9.17 -2.46 -12.58
N THR A 53 -8.19 -3.36 -12.59
CA THR A 53 -8.25 -4.68 -11.96
C THR A 53 -8.35 -4.66 -10.43
N ALA A 54 -8.17 -3.49 -9.78
CA ALA A 54 -8.24 -3.33 -8.34
C ALA A 54 -9.46 -2.52 -7.86
N MET A 55 -10.51 -2.37 -8.66
CA MET A 55 -11.72 -1.61 -8.28
C MET A 55 -12.37 -2.11 -6.99
N GLY A 56 -12.25 -3.40 -6.68
CA GLY A 56 -12.82 -3.99 -5.47
C GLY A 56 -12.27 -3.47 -4.14
N ILE A 57 -11.13 -2.75 -4.13
CA ILE A 57 -10.52 -2.30 -2.88
C ILE A 57 -11.23 -1.07 -2.28
N ASN A 58 -11.74 -0.17 -3.11
CA ASN A 58 -12.38 1.09 -2.69
C ASN A 58 -13.92 1.07 -2.78
N ILE A 59 -14.56 -0.09 -2.69
CA ILE A 59 -16.04 -0.19 -2.74
C ILE A 59 -16.68 0.54 -1.55
N ASP A 60 -16.04 0.50 -0.39
CA ASP A 60 -16.49 1.21 0.81
C ASP A 60 -15.51 2.34 1.15
N THR A 61 -15.87 3.57 0.79
CA THR A 61 -15.06 4.76 1.04
C THR A 61 -15.27 5.36 2.43
N SER A 62 -16.21 4.83 3.21
CA SER A 62 -16.46 5.29 4.58
C SER A 62 -15.32 4.95 5.54
N ILE A 63 -14.59 3.85 5.26
CA ILE A 63 -13.51 3.34 6.10
C ILE A 63 -12.15 3.57 5.46
N LEU A 64 -12.05 3.40 4.13
CA LEU A 64 -10.78 3.49 3.43
C LEU A 64 -10.64 4.82 2.67
N PRO A 65 -9.57 5.58 2.93
CA PRO A 65 -9.23 6.70 2.07
C PRO A 65 -8.85 6.22 0.65
N PRO A 66 -8.71 7.14 -0.31
CA PRO A 66 -8.31 6.77 -1.67
C PRO A 66 -7.03 5.92 -1.69
N VAL A 67 -7.10 4.74 -2.29
CA VAL A 67 -5.97 3.81 -2.45
C VAL A 67 -5.39 3.92 -3.86
N ALA A 68 -4.08 3.75 -4.00
CA ALA A 68 -3.41 3.54 -5.27
C ALA A 68 -2.60 2.24 -5.21
N GLY A 69 -2.58 1.46 -6.30
CA GLY A 69 -1.86 0.19 -6.30
C GLY A 69 -1.99 -0.59 -7.60
N LYS A 70 -1.45 -1.80 -7.60
CA LYS A 70 -1.45 -2.69 -8.77
C LYS A 70 -1.59 -4.13 -8.33
N THR A 71 -2.47 -4.87 -9.01
CA THR A 71 -2.54 -6.32 -8.95
C THR A 71 -1.44 -6.94 -9.81
N GLY A 72 -0.97 -8.10 -9.44
CA GLY A 72 -0.04 -8.91 -10.22
C GLY A 72 -0.44 -10.38 -10.20
N THR A 73 -0.07 -11.07 -11.27
CA THR A 73 -0.15 -12.52 -11.37
C THR A 73 1.20 -12.98 -11.88
N ALA A 74 1.87 -13.86 -11.16
CA ALA A 74 3.14 -14.43 -11.56
C ALA A 74 2.95 -15.93 -11.81
N GLU A 75 3.30 -16.35 -13.03
CA GLU A 75 3.21 -17.75 -13.43
C GLU A 75 4.18 -18.63 -12.63
N ASP A 76 3.73 -19.80 -12.20
CA ASP A 76 4.60 -20.81 -11.61
C ASP A 76 5.24 -21.66 -12.71
N SER A 77 6.53 -21.48 -12.95
CA SER A 77 7.30 -22.24 -13.93
C SER A 77 7.41 -23.74 -13.61
N SER A 78 7.05 -24.17 -12.41
CA SER A 78 7.05 -25.57 -11.99
C SER A 78 5.77 -26.33 -12.37
N GLY A 79 4.81 -25.66 -13.02
CA GLY A 79 3.53 -26.25 -13.44
C GLY A 79 2.45 -26.22 -12.36
N GLY A 80 2.66 -25.48 -11.27
CA GLY A 80 1.66 -25.20 -10.25
C GLY A 80 0.68 -24.08 -10.68
N SER A 81 -0.20 -23.69 -9.76
CA SER A 81 -1.05 -22.52 -9.95
C SER A 81 -0.25 -21.24 -9.83
N ASP A 82 -0.67 -20.19 -10.50
CA ASP A 82 -0.06 -18.86 -10.47
C ASP A 82 0.01 -18.28 -9.04
N HIS A 83 0.87 -17.33 -8.86
CA HIS A 83 0.97 -16.54 -7.63
C HIS A 83 0.25 -15.21 -7.77
N ALA A 84 -0.57 -14.88 -6.78
CA ALA A 84 -1.34 -13.65 -6.76
C ALA A 84 -0.64 -12.57 -5.94
N TRP A 85 -0.56 -11.34 -6.49
CA TRP A 85 0.06 -10.18 -5.86
C TRP A 85 -0.88 -8.98 -5.86
N PHE A 86 -0.80 -8.18 -4.82
CA PHE A 86 -1.22 -6.80 -4.81
C PHE A 86 -0.19 -5.98 -4.05
N ALA A 87 0.17 -4.83 -4.60
CA ALA A 87 0.97 -3.83 -3.90
C ALA A 87 0.34 -2.46 -4.07
N GLY A 88 0.25 -1.69 -2.99
CA GLY A 88 -0.39 -0.38 -3.00
C GLY A 88 -0.08 0.44 -1.78
N PHE A 89 -0.64 1.66 -1.75
CA PHE A 89 -0.50 2.59 -0.64
C PHE A 89 -1.77 3.41 -0.44
N ALA A 90 -1.95 3.93 0.75
CA ALA A 90 -3.06 4.79 1.15
C ALA A 90 -2.59 5.78 2.25
N PRO A 91 -3.21 6.98 2.33
CA PRO A 91 -4.05 7.62 1.32
C PRO A 91 -3.27 7.91 0.02
N TYR A 92 -3.97 7.99 -1.10
CA TYR A 92 -3.33 8.33 -2.39
C TYR A 92 -2.53 9.63 -2.33
N ASP A 93 -3.04 10.63 -1.63
CA ASP A 93 -2.42 11.96 -1.58
C ASP A 93 -1.21 12.00 -0.63
N SER A 94 -1.30 11.46 0.59
CA SER A 94 -0.28 11.55 1.64
C SER A 94 0.62 10.31 1.79
N GLY A 95 0.16 9.13 1.39
CA GLY A 95 0.97 7.90 1.41
C GLY A 95 1.42 7.46 2.79
N GLU A 96 0.49 7.29 3.74
CA GLU A 96 0.79 6.94 5.14
C GLU A 96 1.20 5.48 5.34
N ILE A 97 0.61 4.58 4.55
CA ILE A 97 0.89 3.14 4.63
C ILE A 97 1.09 2.52 3.25
N VAL A 98 2.04 1.61 3.17
CA VAL A 98 2.24 0.72 2.02
C VAL A 98 1.84 -0.69 2.41
N VAL A 99 1.06 -1.35 1.58
CA VAL A 99 0.65 -2.74 1.74
C VAL A 99 1.14 -3.58 0.57
N VAL A 100 1.64 -4.77 0.88
CA VAL A 100 1.92 -5.81 -0.11
C VAL A 100 1.26 -7.09 0.37
N ALA A 101 0.41 -7.69 -0.48
CA ALA A 101 -0.22 -8.97 -0.25
C ALA A 101 0.25 -9.97 -1.30
N PHE A 102 0.58 -11.17 -0.85
CA PHE A 102 1.04 -12.27 -1.67
C PHE A 102 0.27 -13.55 -1.28
N ALA A 103 -0.27 -14.23 -2.28
CA ALA A 103 -0.87 -15.56 -2.11
C ALA A 103 -0.23 -16.52 -3.09
N GLN A 104 0.40 -17.57 -2.55
CA GLN A 104 1.13 -18.57 -3.32
C GLN A 104 0.17 -19.61 -3.90
N ASN A 105 0.42 -20.02 -5.15
CA ASN A 105 -0.28 -21.13 -5.82
C ASN A 105 -1.82 -20.99 -5.76
N THR A 106 -2.32 -19.83 -6.12
CA THR A 106 -3.75 -19.51 -6.11
C THR A 106 -4.28 -19.23 -7.52
N PRO A 107 -5.22 -20.02 -8.02
CA PRO A 107 -5.83 -19.76 -9.33
C PRO A 107 -6.66 -18.47 -9.29
N GLY A 108 -6.61 -17.66 -10.36
CA GLY A 108 -7.42 -16.44 -10.50
C GLY A 108 -6.68 -15.12 -10.26
N GLY A 109 -5.42 -15.18 -9.84
CA GLY A 109 -4.52 -14.02 -9.80
C GLY A 109 -4.81 -12.99 -8.72
N GLY A 110 -4.16 -11.82 -8.86
CA GLY A 110 -4.09 -10.78 -7.83
C GLY A 110 -5.41 -10.13 -7.44
N SER A 111 -6.35 -9.98 -8.38
CA SER A 111 -7.65 -9.36 -8.11
C SER A 111 -8.58 -10.27 -7.27
N VAL A 112 -8.39 -11.59 -7.36
CA VAL A 112 -9.24 -12.57 -6.68
C VAL A 112 -8.75 -12.86 -5.25
N HIS A 113 -7.44 -12.97 -5.06
CA HIS A 113 -6.86 -13.39 -3.79
C HIS A 113 -6.11 -12.29 -3.04
N ALA A 114 -5.11 -11.68 -3.67
CA ALA A 114 -4.26 -10.70 -2.99
C ALA A 114 -4.98 -9.37 -2.71
N LEU A 115 -5.89 -8.94 -3.58
CA LEU A 115 -6.63 -7.69 -3.40
C LEU A 115 -7.55 -7.69 -2.17
N PRO A 116 -8.38 -8.74 -1.91
CA PRO A 116 -9.16 -8.82 -0.68
C PRO A 116 -8.31 -8.85 0.59
N MET A 117 -7.15 -9.52 0.55
CA MET A 117 -6.20 -9.54 1.67
C MET A 117 -5.69 -8.12 1.96
N ALA A 118 -5.20 -7.40 0.94
CA ALA A 118 -4.72 -6.03 1.07
C ALA A 118 -5.82 -5.10 1.56
N LYS A 119 -7.06 -5.26 1.07
CA LYS A 119 -8.22 -4.49 1.54
C LYS A 119 -8.44 -4.68 3.03
N LYS A 120 -8.44 -5.92 3.51
CA LYS A 120 -8.63 -6.21 4.95
C LYS A 120 -7.50 -5.63 5.80
N MET A 121 -6.25 -5.73 5.34
CA MET A 121 -5.10 -5.14 6.04
C MET A 121 -5.26 -3.61 6.17
N LEU A 122 -5.61 -2.91 5.10
CA LEU A 122 -5.83 -1.47 5.12
C LEU A 122 -7.02 -1.08 6.02
N GLN A 123 -8.14 -1.80 5.94
CA GLN A 123 -9.30 -1.56 6.80
C GLN A 123 -8.92 -1.66 8.28
N THR A 124 -8.26 -2.76 8.67
CA THR A 124 -7.81 -2.96 10.05
C THR A 124 -6.85 -1.87 10.51
N TRP A 125 -5.92 -1.43 9.66
CA TRP A 125 -5.02 -0.33 9.97
C TRP A 125 -5.78 0.96 10.31
N TYR A 126 -6.74 1.37 9.47
CA TYR A 126 -7.51 2.60 9.71
C TYR A 126 -8.47 2.49 10.89
N GLU A 127 -9.07 1.31 11.12
CA GLU A 127 -9.88 1.04 12.32
C GLU A 127 -9.06 1.22 13.61
N LEU A 128 -7.83 0.68 13.66
CA LEU A 128 -6.92 0.83 14.81
C LEU A 128 -6.53 2.29 15.03
N GLN A 129 -6.14 3.02 13.99
CA GLN A 129 -5.80 4.44 14.09
C GLN A 129 -6.97 5.31 14.58
N SER A 130 -8.19 4.96 14.20
CA SER A 130 -9.40 5.67 14.65
C SER A 130 -9.69 5.42 16.14
N ASN A 131 -9.46 4.20 16.60
CA ASN A 131 -9.66 3.83 18.00
C ASN A 131 -8.62 4.49 18.92
N ASP A 132 -7.34 4.54 18.52
CA ASP A 132 -6.27 5.19 19.30
C ASP A 132 -6.55 6.69 19.48
N LYS A 133 -7.04 7.37 18.45
CA LYS A 133 -7.42 8.79 18.53
C LYS A 133 -8.61 9.03 19.47
N SER A 134 -9.51 8.08 19.56
CA SER A 134 -10.68 8.17 20.47
C SER A 134 -10.32 7.95 21.94
N ILE A 135 -9.24 7.25 22.22
CA ILE A 135 -8.74 7.00 23.58
C ILE A 135 -7.90 8.18 24.07
N SER A 136 -6.99 8.70 23.25
CA SER A 136 -6.13 9.83 23.60
C SER A 136 -6.90 11.15 23.81
N GLY A 137 -8.03 11.35 23.12
CA GLY A 137 -8.88 12.52 23.31
C GLY A 137 -9.74 12.51 24.58
N LYS A 138 -9.73 11.42 25.36
CA LYS A 138 -10.46 11.30 26.66
C LYS A 138 -9.58 11.50 27.87
N GLU A 139 -8.27 11.60 27.69
CA GLU A 139 -7.31 11.84 28.79
C GLU A 139 -6.99 13.34 28.99
N GLU A 140 -7.50 14.22 28.10
CA GLU A 140 -7.29 15.67 28.17
C GLU A 140 -8.53 16.47 28.66
N GLU A 141 -9.61 15.83 29.10
CA GLU A 141 -10.74 16.44 29.79
C GLU A 141 -10.71 16.11 31.31
#